data_0df59b2c18810df5fbbeddeb446f9ae9
#
_entry.id   0df59b2c18810df5fbbeddeb446f9ae9
#
_cell.length_a   1.000
_cell.length_b   1.000
_cell.length_c   1.000
_cell.angle_alpha   90.00
_cell.angle_beta   90.00
_cell.angle_gamma   90.00
#
_symmetry.space_group_name_H-M   'P 1'
#
loop_
_entity.id
_entity.type
_entity.pdbx_description
1 polymer ?
#
loop_
_entity_poly.entity_id
_entity_poly.type
_entity_poly.pdbx_seq_one_letter_code
_entity_poly.pdbx_strand_id
1 'polypeptide(L)'
;MQAGQIRQARRPRVRTSPRGQRPGRPRLRVPVPLCLALVVAVGSAVGLTSCGHSAGSSAGGRKECGTSHTSANVPVSVEVHRGAVSCATAMTVEKDYADAIDQGKAHGNGGAVQVSGWTCQYFPTPEQLKTGDVSKCTKAGAEILATLSSPA
;
A
#
# COMPACT_ATOMS: atom_id res chain seq x y z
N MET A 1 50.04 38.01 5.90
CA MET A 1 48.69 38.54 6.18
C MET A 1 47.91 38.50 4.88
N GLN A 2 47.09 37.47 4.67
CA GLN A 2 46.25 37.34 3.46
C GLN A 2 44.79 37.35 3.90
N ALA A 3 44.09 38.39 3.44
CA ALA A 3 42.67 38.58 3.69
C ALA A 3 41.84 37.62 2.81
N GLY A 4 41.12 36.69 3.44
CA GLY A 4 40.21 35.76 2.79
C GLY A 4 38.94 36.47 2.29
N GLN A 5 38.72 36.45 0.99
CA GLN A 5 37.51 36.93 0.37
C GLN A 5 36.38 35.94 0.57
N ILE A 6 35.35 36.30 1.32
CA ILE A 6 34.11 35.57 1.49
C ILE A 6 33.25 35.72 0.20
N ARG A 7 33.20 34.69 -0.64
CA ARG A 7 32.28 34.62 -1.77
C ARG A 7 30.87 34.43 -1.25
N GLN A 8 30.02 35.45 -1.38
CA GLN A 8 28.59 35.35 -1.14
C GLN A 8 27.94 34.45 -2.19
N ALA A 9 27.45 33.31 -1.72
CA ALA A 9 26.66 32.38 -2.53
C ALA A 9 25.28 33.02 -2.90
N ARG A 10 25.04 33.21 -4.19
CA ARG A 10 23.76 33.68 -4.74
C ARG A 10 22.66 32.67 -4.44
N ARG A 11 21.66 33.10 -3.69
CA ARG A 11 20.41 32.32 -3.46
C ARG A 11 19.64 32.14 -4.78
N PRO A 12 19.23 30.91 -5.13
CA PRO A 12 18.35 30.72 -6.31
C PRO A 12 16.97 31.32 -6.03
N ARG A 13 16.47 32.08 -7.00
CA ARG A 13 15.10 32.61 -7.00
C ARG A 13 14.10 31.46 -7.13
N VAL A 14 13.26 31.32 -6.14
CA VAL A 14 12.10 30.44 -6.18
C VAL A 14 11.11 31.02 -7.20
N ARG A 15 10.95 30.34 -8.34
CA ARG A 15 9.86 30.61 -9.30
C ARG A 15 8.54 30.09 -8.71
N THR A 16 7.68 30.99 -8.34
CA THR A 16 6.28 30.70 -8.04
C THR A 16 5.57 30.34 -9.34
N SER A 17 5.21 29.06 -9.50
CA SER A 17 4.33 28.59 -10.57
C SER A 17 2.89 29.08 -10.35
N PRO A 18 2.20 29.57 -11.39
CA PRO A 18 0.80 29.97 -11.27
C PRO A 18 -0.10 28.76 -11.08
N ARG A 19 -1.04 28.91 -10.14
CA ARG A 19 -2.13 27.97 -9.88
C ARG A 19 -2.87 27.59 -11.16
N GLY A 20 -2.69 26.35 -11.63
CA GLY A 20 -3.53 25.74 -12.65
C GLY A 20 -4.96 25.54 -12.14
N GLN A 21 -5.90 26.23 -12.77
CA GLN A 21 -7.33 26.05 -12.59
C GLN A 21 -7.69 24.61 -12.97
N ARG A 22 -8.29 23.88 -12.04
CA ARG A 22 -8.87 22.57 -12.31
C ARG A 22 -10.17 22.73 -13.10
N PRO A 23 -10.32 22.15 -14.30
CA PRO A 23 -11.60 22.11 -15.00
C PRO A 23 -12.59 21.25 -14.21
N GLY A 24 -13.80 21.80 -14.00
CA GLY A 24 -14.90 21.15 -13.30
C GLY A 24 -15.29 19.84 -13.97
N ARG A 25 -15.33 18.77 -13.19
CA ARG A 25 -15.87 17.47 -13.64
C ARG A 25 -17.39 17.56 -13.78
N PRO A 26 -17.96 17.17 -14.92
CA PRO A 26 -19.41 17.07 -15.07
C PRO A 26 -19.93 15.94 -14.16
N ARG A 27 -20.94 16.27 -13.34
CA ARG A 27 -21.67 15.30 -12.54
C ARG A 27 -22.55 14.48 -13.49
N LEU A 28 -22.13 13.26 -13.81
CA LEU A 28 -23.03 12.28 -14.42
C LEU A 28 -24.09 11.87 -13.37
N ARG A 29 -25.32 12.28 -13.59
CA ARG A 29 -26.48 11.77 -12.91
C ARG A 29 -26.78 10.37 -13.50
N VAL A 30 -26.52 9.32 -12.75
CA VAL A 30 -26.93 7.96 -13.10
C VAL A 30 -28.39 7.82 -12.70
N PRO A 31 -29.31 7.51 -13.63
CA PRO A 31 -30.68 7.18 -13.27
C PRO A 31 -30.72 5.79 -12.62
N VAL A 32 -31.36 5.72 -11.47
CA VAL A 32 -31.66 4.47 -10.76
C VAL A 32 -32.78 3.74 -11.51
N PRO A 33 -32.56 2.54 -12.07
CA PRO A 33 -33.63 1.73 -12.56
C PRO A 33 -34.38 1.05 -11.41
N LEU A 34 -35.66 1.35 -11.32
CA LEU A 34 -36.63 0.70 -10.47
C LEU A 34 -36.87 -0.69 -11.06
N CYS A 35 -36.24 -1.75 -10.56
CA CYS A 35 -36.58 -3.11 -10.94
C CYS A 35 -37.65 -3.69 -10.02
N LEU A 36 -38.84 -3.82 -10.61
CA LEU A 36 -40.03 -4.48 -10.09
C LEU A 36 -39.72 -5.94 -9.79
N ALA A 37 -40.25 -6.40 -8.68
CA ALA A 37 -40.28 -7.80 -8.26
C ALA A 37 -41.03 -8.68 -9.23
N LEU A 38 -40.47 -9.83 -9.56
CA LEU A 38 -41.22 -10.99 -10.05
C LEU A 38 -40.72 -12.21 -9.28
N VAL A 39 -41.56 -12.65 -8.36
CA VAL A 39 -41.45 -13.93 -7.66
C VAL A 39 -41.89 -15.03 -8.61
N VAL A 40 -41.00 -15.96 -8.93
CA VAL A 40 -41.37 -17.28 -9.44
C VAL A 40 -40.62 -18.33 -8.61
N ALA A 41 -41.38 -19.02 -7.80
CA ALA A 41 -41.00 -20.27 -7.17
C ALA A 41 -41.02 -21.38 -8.24
N VAL A 42 -40.05 -22.28 -8.20
CA VAL A 42 -40.16 -23.76 -8.34
C VAL A 42 -38.77 -24.35 -8.67
N GLY A 43 -38.37 -25.38 -7.96
CA GLY A 43 -37.52 -26.44 -8.49
C GLY A 43 -36.20 -26.66 -7.80
N SER A 44 -36.18 -27.60 -6.90
CA SER A 44 -35.01 -28.27 -6.30
C SER A 44 -34.06 -28.82 -7.37
N ALA A 45 -32.74 -28.55 -7.22
CA ALA A 45 -31.70 -29.48 -7.64
C ALA A 45 -30.43 -29.23 -6.84
N VAL A 46 -30.03 -30.22 -6.15
CA VAL A 46 -28.81 -30.43 -5.38
C VAL A 46 -27.62 -30.25 -6.30
N GLY A 47 -26.72 -29.31 -5.97
CA GLY A 47 -25.45 -29.13 -6.63
C GLY A 47 -24.45 -28.54 -5.62
N LEU A 48 -23.91 -29.41 -4.77
CA LEU A 48 -22.81 -29.08 -3.88
C LEU A 48 -21.52 -28.92 -4.71
N THR A 49 -21.20 -27.71 -5.11
CA THR A 49 -19.83 -27.32 -5.41
C THR A 49 -19.48 -26.18 -4.47
N SER A 50 -19.17 -26.60 -3.25
CA SER A 50 -18.53 -25.77 -2.23
C SER A 50 -17.08 -25.50 -2.67
N CYS A 51 -16.84 -24.47 -3.48
CA CYS A 51 -15.56 -23.81 -3.48
C CYS A 51 -15.46 -23.03 -2.17
N GLY A 52 -15.15 -23.76 -1.11
CA GLY A 52 -14.84 -23.22 0.18
C GLY A 52 -13.55 -22.40 0.08
N HIS A 53 -13.69 -21.10 -0.22
CA HIS A 53 -12.68 -20.15 0.21
C HIS A 53 -12.83 -20.07 1.71
N SER A 54 -12.06 -20.91 2.39
CA SER A 54 -11.90 -20.84 3.84
C SER A 54 -11.32 -19.47 4.17
N ALA A 55 -12.19 -18.51 4.45
CA ALA A 55 -11.83 -17.33 5.22
C ALA A 55 -11.52 -17.84 6.63
N GLY A 56 -10.37 -18.48 6.79
CA GLY A 56 -9.80 -18.84 8.07
C GLY A 56 -9.54 -17.55 8.84
N SER A 57 -10.46 -17.19 9.71
CA SER A 57 -10.22 -16.22 10.78
C SER A 57 -9.24 -16.85 11.75
N SER A 58 -7.94 -16.83 11.43
CA SER A 58 -6.88 -17.16 12.36
C SER A 58 -6.77 -15.99 13.34
N ALA A 59 -7.38 -16.16 14.50
CA ALA A 59 -7.08 -15.32 15.64
C ALA A 59 -5.58 -15.47 15.95
N GLY A 60 -4.78 -14.44 15.59
CA GLY A 60 -3.38 -14.30 16.02
C GLY A 60 -2.29 -14.97 15.20
N GLY A 61 -2.59 -15.62 14.07
CA GLY A 61 -1.59 -16.24 13.19
C GLY A 61 -1.19 -15.31 12.02
N ARG A 62 0.07 -15.45 11.57
CA ARG A 62 0.54 -14.84 10.33
C ARG A 62 -0.33 -15.31 9.16
N LYS A 63 -0.75 -14.40 8.31
CA LYS A 63 -1.58 -14.69 7.16
C LYS A 63 -0.90 -14.17 5.90
N GLU A 64 -0.45 -15.08 5.06
CA GLU A 64 0.09 -14.72 3.74
C GLU A 64 -1.02 -14.24 2.81
N CYS A 65 -0.77 -13.13 2.11
CA CYS A 65 -1.75 -12.45 1.26
C CYS A 65 -1.40 -12.49 -0.23
N GLY A 66 -0.19 -12.86 -0.58
CA GLY A 66 0.27 -12.95 -1.96
C GLY A 66 1.55 -12.16 -2.21
N THR A 67 1.91 -12.02 -3.48
CA THR A 67 3.15 -11.37 -3.93
C THR A 67 2.88 -9.97 -4.43
N SER A 68 3.74 -9.03 -4.07
CA SER A 68 3.81 -7.65 -4.57
C SER A 68 5.22 -7.34 -5.04
N HIS A 69 5.50 -6.07 -5.36
CA HIS A 69 6.83 -5.60 -5.75
C HIS A 69 7.16 -4.32 -4.98
N THR A 70 8.43 -4.20 -4.58
CA THR A 70 8.96 -2.93 -4.05
C THR A 70 9.05 -1.87 -5.15
N SER A 71 9.32 -0.62 -4.78
CA SER A 71 9.66 0.47 -5.73
C SER A 71 10.85 0.11 -6.65
N ALA A 72 11.79 -0.68 -6.19
CA ALA A 72 12.91 -1.20 -6.99
C ALA A 72 12.53 -2.44 -7.84
N ASN A 73 11.23 -2.76 -7.95
CA ASN A 73 10.72 -3.92 -8.68
C ASN A 73 11.23 -5.27 -8.16
N VAL A 74 11.58 -5.36 -6.89
CA VAL A 74 11.96 -6.61 -6.23
C VAL A 74 10.69 -7.32 -5.75
N PRO A 75 10.48 -8.61 -6.08
CA PRO A 75 9.30 -9.36 -5.64
C PRO A 75 9.36 -9.62 -4.14
N VAL A 76 8.22 -9.41 -3.47
CA VAL A 76 8.04 -9.60 -2.04
C VAL A 76 6.75 -10.35 -1.74
N SER A 77 6.76 -11.21 -0.73
CA SER A 77 5.56 -11.80 -0.16
C SER A 77 4.97 -10.84 0.87
N VAL A 78 3.67 -10.56 0.78
CA VAL A 78 2.95 -9.69 1.71
C VAL A 78 2.18 -10.53 2.71
N GLU A 79 2.39 -10.29 3.99
CA GLU A 79 1.68 -10.98 5.07
C GLU A 79 1.05 -10.02 6.07
N VAL A 80 -0.11 -10.39 6.59
CA VAL A 80 -0.65 -9.79 7.82
C VAL A 80 0.01 -10.47 8.99
N HIS A 81 0.93 -9.77 9.64
CA HIS A 81 1.67 -10.29 10.79
C HIS A 81 0.85 -10.19 12.07
N ARG A 82 0.03 -9.15 12.21
CA ARG A 82 -0.80 -8.91 13.39
C ARG A 82 -2.07 -8.14 13.06
N GLY A 83 -3.13 -8.43 13.80
CA GLY A 83 -4.41 -7.72 13.69
C GLY A 83 -5.35 -8.30 12.64
N ALA A 84 -6.60 -7.82 12.67
CA ALA A 84 -7.65 -8.26 11.74
C ALA A 84 -7.63 -7.40 10.46
N VAL A 85 -6.70 -7.70 9.55
CA VAL A 85 -6.55 -7.00 8.27
C VAL A 85 -6.93 -7.95 7.13
N SER A 86 -7.69 -7.46 6.14
CA SER A 86 -7.97 -8.24 4.94
C SER A 86 -6.74 -8.25 4.02
N CYS A 87 -6.55 -9.34 3.28
CA CYS A 87 -5.46 -9.42 2.29
C CYS A 87 -5.58 -8.34 1.21
N ALA A 88 -6.80 -8.00 0.79
CA ALA A 88 -7.02 -6.90 -0.16
C ALA A 88 -6.47 -5.57 0.39
N THR A 89 -6.71 -5.29 1.68
CA THR A 89 -6.15 -4.11 2.34
C THR A 89 -4.63 -4.18 2.42
N ALA A 90 -4.06 -5.33 2.83
CA ALA A 90 -2.62 -5.50 2.96
C ALA A 90 -1.89 -5.27 1.63
N MET A 91 -2.40 -5.87 0.55
CA MET A 91 -1.86 -5.71 -0.80
C MET A 91 -1.95 -4.26 -1.29
N THR A 92 -3.07 -3.57 -1.02
CA THR A 92 -3.24 -2.15 -1.39
C THR A 92 -2.25 -1.26 -0.63
N VAL A 93 -2.10 -1.48 0.68
CA VAL A 93 -1.17 -0.69 1.52
C VAL A 93 0.27 -0.85 1.05
N GLU A 94 0.71 -2.08 0.73
CA GLU A 94 2.08 -2.31 0.25
C GLU A 94 2.31 -1.65 -1.11
N LYS A 95 1.34 -1.76 -2.03
CA LYS A 95 1.41 -1.06 -3.32
C LYS A 95 1.47 0.46 -3.15
N ASP A 96 0.60 1.04 -2.33
CA ASP A 96 0.59 2.49 -2.06
C ASP A 96 1.91 2.94 -1.43
N TYR A 97 2.54 2.08 -0.62
CA TYR A 97 3.85 2.34 -0.04
C TYR A 97 4.95 2.36 -1.10
N ALA A 98 5.00 1.36 -1.98
CA ALA A 98 5.95 1.33 -3.09
C ALA A 98 5.79 2.57 -4.00
N ASP A 99 4.56 2.93 -4.35
CA ASP A 99 4.25 4.12 -5.13
C ASP A 99 4.68 5.43 -4.40
N ALA A 100 4.57 5.49 -3.09
CA ALA A 100 5.01 6.64 -2.29
C ALA A 100 6.53 6.80 -2.27
N ILE A 101 7.27 5.69 -2.20
CA ILE A 101 8.74 5.68 -2.33
C ILE A 101 9.15 6.20 -3.70
N ASP A 102 8.56 5.68 -4.80
CA ASP A 102 8.84 6.12 -6.18
C ASP A 102 8.57 7.60 -6.40
N GLN A 103 7.56 8.13 -5.72
CA GLN A 103 7.22 9.55 -5.77
C GLN A 103 8.09 10.43 -4.86
N GLY A 104 9.09 9.86 -4.19
CA GLY A 104 9.98 10.57 -3.26
C GLY A 104 9.28 11.14 -2.02
N LYS A 105 8.15 10.54 -1.61
CA LYS A 105 7.39 10.98 -0.43
C LYS A 105 7.93 10.40 0.88
N ALA A 106 8.82 9.42 0.79
CA ALA A 106 9.42 8.80 1.96
C ALA A 106 10.51 9.70 2.56
N HIS A 107 10.59 9.71 3.88
CA HIS A 107 11.50 10.57 4.62
C HIS A 107 12.37 9.77 5.59
N GLY A 108 13.57 10.30 5.87
CA GLY A 108 14.52 9.71 6.81
C GLY A 108 15.16 8.42 6.32
N ASN A 109 16.04 7.85 7.16
CA ASN A 109 16.86 6.69 6.81
C ASN A 109 16.09 5.37 6.69
N GLY A 110 14.83 5.33 7.15
CA GLY A 110 13.95 4.15 7.05
C GLY A 110 12.84 4.32 6.02
N GLY A 111 12.89 5.37 5.16
CA GLY A 111 11.86 5.61 4.15
C GLY A 111 10.46 5.70 4.74
N ALA A 112 10.32 6.32 5.91
CA ALA A 112 9.04 6.41 6.60
C ALA A 112 8.06 7.31 5.84
N VAL A 113 6.83 6.83 5.65
CA VAL A 113 5.74 7.58 5.01
C VAL A 113 4.40 7.08 5.51
N GLN A 114 3.40 7.97 5.47
CA GLN A 114 2.01 7.59 5.74
C GLN A 114 1.25 7.35 4.44
N VAL A 115 0.65 6.16 4.30
CA VAL A 115 -0.17 5.77 3.16
C VAL A 115 -1.49 5.17 3.66
N SER A 116 -2.61 5.67 3.17
CA SER A 116 -3.96 5.15 3.52
C SER A 116 -4.21 5.05 5.04
N GLY A 117 -3.56 5.93 5.83
CA GLY A 117 -3.64 5.95 7.29
C GLY A 117 -2.78 4.87 7.98
N TRP A 118 -1.87 4.23 7.28
CA TRP A 118 -0.83 3.36 7.78
C TRP A 118 0.50 4.10 7.85
N THR A 119 1.32 3.82 8.86
CA THR A 119 2.71 4.26 8.92
C THR A 119 3.59 3.13 8.41
N CYS A 120 4.22 3.35 7.26
CA CYS A 120 5.09 2.37 6.61
C CYS A 120 6.54 2.82 6.65
N GLN A 121 7.45 1.85 6.72
CA GLN A 121 8.90 2.05 6.65
C GLN A 121 9.58 0.80 6.10
N TYR A 122 10.76 0.93 5.50
CA TYR A 122 11.58 -0.21 5.13
C TYR A 122 12.63 -0.53 6.22
N PHE A 123 13.06 -1.76 6.25
CA PHE A 123 14.16 -2.21 7.10
C PHE A 123 15.51 -1.85 6.48
N PRO A 124 16.53 -1.52 7.29
CA PRO A 124 17.89 -1.30 6.79
C PRO A 124 18.44 -2.55 6.09
N THR A 125 19.28 -2.38 5.07
CA THR A 125 19.85 -3.51 4.30
C THR A 125 20.45 -4.63 5.15
N PRO A 126 21.23 -4.37 6.24
CA PRO A 126 21.76 -5.45 7.07
C PRO A 126 20.66 -6.28 7.74
N GLU A 127 19.51 -5.69 8.08
CA GLU A 127 18.38 -6.37 8.68
C GLU A 127 17.63 -7.16 7.62
N GLN A 128 17.39 -6.60 6.43
CA GLN A 128 16.79 -7.31 5.30
C GLN A 128 17.56 -8.59 4.95
N LEU A 129 18.90 -8.51 4.91
CA LEU A 129 19.74 -9.68 4.61
C LEU A 129 19.70 -10.74 5.72
N LYS A 130 19.42 -10.36 6.95
CA LYS A 130 19.36 -11.26 8.10
C LYS A 130 17.99 -11.92 8.26
N THR A 131 16.91 -11.17 8.07
CA THR A 131 15.53 -11.62 8.37
C THR A 131 14.72 -11.90 7.12
N GLY A 132 15.07 -11.30 5.99
CA GLY A 132 14.28 -11.26 4.78
C GLY A 132 13.20 -10.19 4.80
N ASP A 133 12.98 -9.49 5.92
CA ASP A 133 11.95 -8.44 6.03
C ASP A 133 12.37 -7.19 5.25
N VAL A 134 11.51 -6.73 4.34
CA VAL A 134 11.77 -5.59 3.46
C VAL A 134 11.09 -4.34 3.98
N SER A 135 9.80 -4.42 4.27
CA SER A 135 8.99 -3.31 4.76
C SER A 135 8.03 -3.72 5.86
N LYS A 136 7.62 -2.72 6.64
CA LYS A 136 6.63 -2.88 7.70
C LYS A 136 5.66 -1.71 7.67
N CYS A 137 4.35 -2.01 7.67
CA CYS A 137 3.29 -1.04 7.81
C CYS A 137 2.48 -1.31 9.08
N THR A 138 2.25 -0.28 9.88
CA THR A 138 1.52 -0.39 11.15
C THR A 138 0.35 0.59 11.23
N LYS A 139 -0.76 0.15 11.85
CA LYS A 139 -1.95 0.95 12.10
C LYS A 139 -2.75 0.38 13.26
N ALA A 140 -2.96 1.16 14.32
CA ALA A 140 -3.81 0.78 15.45
C ALA A 140 -3.56 -0.65 16.00
N GLY A 141 -2.29 -1.04 16.12
CA GLY A 141 -1.89 -2.38 16.60
C GLY A 141 -1.91 -3.48 15.55
N ALA A 142 -2.41 -3.23 14.35
CA ALA A 142 -2.26 -4.11 13.21
C ALA A 142 -0.89 -3.90 12.55
N GLU A 143 -0.37 -4.97 11.92
CA GLU A 143 0.94 -4.99 11.29
C GLU A 143 0.92 -5.81 10.00
N ILE A 144 1.43 -5.22 8.94
CA ILE A 144 1.66 -5.85 7.64
C ILE A 144 3.16 -5.88 7.43
N LEU A 145 3.69 -7.01 6.98
CA LEU A 145 5.10 -7.18 6.59
C LEU A 145 5.17 -7.56 5.12
N ALA A 146 6.20 -7.03 4.44
CA ALA A 146 6.65 -7.56 3.17
C ALA A 146 8.03 -8.19 3.35
N THR A 147 8.16 -9.43 2.89
CA THR A 147 9.40 -10.23 3.00
C THR A 147 9.93 -10.56 1.63
N LEU A 148 11.24 -10.73 1.47
CA LEU A 148 11.82 -11.19 0.22
C LEU A 148 11.19 -12.53 -0.17
N SER A 149 10.65 -12.60 -1.39
CA SER A 149 10.18 -13.87 -1.93
C SER A 149 11.40 -14.75 -2.18
N SER A 150 11.44 -15.94 -1.55
CA SER A 150 12.45 -16.93 -1.90
C SER A 150 12.31 -17.25 -3.39
N PRO A 151 13.42 -17.30 -4.16
CA PRO A 151 13.35 -17.82 -5.51
C PRO A 151 12.85 -19.26 -5.45
N ALA A 152 11.83 -19.55 -6.25
CA ALA A 152 11.26 -20.91 -6.37
C ALA A 152 12.25 -21.87 -7.04
#